data_d4decf1c9098fb6fce7b07582876218c
#
_entry.id   d4decf1c9098fb6fce7b07582876218c
#
_cell.length_a   1.000
_cell.length_b   1.000
_cell.length_c   1.000
_cell.angle_alpha   90.00
_cell.angle_beta   90.00
_cell.angle_gamma   90.00
#
_symmetry.space_group_name_H-M   'P 1'
#
loop_
_entity.id
_entity.type
_entity.pdbx_description
1 polymer ?
#
loop_
_entity_poly.entity_id
_entity_poly.type
_entity_poly.pdbx_seq_one_letter_code
_entity_poly.pdbx_strand_id
1 'polypeptide(L)'
;MRIALLDPPSFTAPYDHALASALARRGHDVTLLTSPFTHGDVPQPEGYRRDEVFLPLSSRLVRRRPRSRLRLLLKGAEYVPSSARLLRRVQSLDPDVAHVQWLAIPRYDVHWLRRLKRPTVLTAHDVLPRQERNARAWGEALGLADRVIVQSQRAVDQLAAAGVPREKLVRMQHPVFESGVAADPPSGRTILFFGLIRQYKGLDLLVRALAEVPDARLVVAGDPLDPVEPLQALARDLGVEERVDWRLGFLPDEEIPRLMHEATLVALPYRKIDSSGVLATALGHGRPAVVSDVGGLPDAIREFGAGRVVQPEDAAALASAIRELLEPEALRAAFEGAEAARRALSWDAAAAAHEAVYREVAG
;
A
#
# COMPACT_ATOMS: atom_id res chain seq x y z
N MET A 1 7.27 12.96 21.66
CA MET A 1 8.47 12.18 21.31
C MET A 1 9.09 12.77 20.05
N ARG A 2 10.41 12.64 19.89
CA ARG A 2 11.12 12.89 18.63
C ARG A 2 11.16 11.58 17.82
N ILE A 3 10.60 11.58 16.63
CA ILE A 3 10.45 10.39 15.79
C ILE A 3 11.18 10.62 14.47
N ALA A 4 12.08 9.71 14.11
CA ALA A 4 12.68 9.65 12.78
C ALA A 4 11.99 8.56 11.95
N LEU A 5 11.19 8.96 10.94
CA LEU A 5 10.66 8.04 9.95
C LEU A 5 11.68 7.90 8.81
N LEU A 6 11.98 6.67 8.40
CA LEU A 6 13.01 6.37 7.39
C LEU A 6 12.39 5.60 6.22
N ASP A 7 12.19 6.29 5.10
CA ASP A 7 11.92 5.69 3.78
C ASP A 7 13.01 6.14 2.78
N PRO A 8 14.25 5.61 2.90
CA PRO A 8 15.35 6.01 2.03
C PRO A 8 15.03 5.92 0.54
N PRO A 9 14.35 4.84 0.03
CA PRO A 9 14.00 4.74 -1.39
C PRO A 9 12.82 5.61 -1.81
N SER A 10 12.03 6.17 -0.89
CA SER A 10 10.76 6.88 -1.16
C SER A 10 9.75 6.01 -1.92
N PHE A 11 9.51 4.78 -1.42
CA PHE A 11 8.62 3.84 -2.08
C PHE A 11 7.14 4.08 -1.77
N THR A 12 6.84 4.60 -0.58
CA THR A 12 5.47 4.81 -0.11
C THR A 12 5.22 6.24 0.34
N ALA A 13 5.69 7.22 -0.45
CA ALA A 13 5.63 8.64 -0.08
C ALA A 13 4.23 9.14 0.37
N PRO A 14 3.09 8.74 -0.24
CA PRO A 14 1.76 9.10 0.26
C PRO A 14 1.46 8.49 1.66
N TYR A 15 1.86 7.24 1.89
CA TYR A 15 1.73 6.58 3.20
C TYR A 15 2.55 7.30 4.27
N ASP A 16 3.82 7.58 3.95
CA ASP A 16 4.74 8.25 4.89
C ASP A 16 4.29 9.65 5.22
N HIS A 17 3.78 10.40 4.23
CA HIS A 17 3.19 11.71 4.44
C HIS A 17 2.00 11.65 5.41
N ALA A 18 1.06 10.74 5.16
CA ALA A 18 -0.14 10.60 5.97
C ALA A 18 0.18 10.17 7.41
N LEU A 19 1.09 9.20 7.59
CA LEU A 19 1.55 8.77 8.92
C LEU A 19 2.29 9.89 9.66
N ALA A 20 3.23 10.57 8.99
CA ALA A 20 3.99 11.67 9.58
C ALA A 20 3.09 12.82 10.02
N SER A 21 2.13 13.21 9.17
CA SER A 21 1.14 14.26 9.47
C SER A 21 0.25 13.86 10.66
N ALA A 22 -0.23 12.61 10.70
CA ALA A 22 -1.06 12.13 11.79
C ALA A 22 -0.31 12.07 13.13
N LEU A 23 0.95 11.61 13.13
CA LEU A 23 1.81 11.63 14.33
C LEU A 23 2.10 13.08 14.78
N ALA A 24 2.33 14.01 13.85
CA ALA A 24 2.55 15.42 14.16
C ALA A 24 1.31 16.06 14.79
N ARG A 25 0.10 15.77 14.30
CA ARG A 25 -1.17 16.23 14.92
C ARG A 25 -1.33 15.73 16.36
N ARG A 26 -0.73 14.58 16.70
CA ARG A 26 -0.69 14.06 18.07
C ARG A 26 0.40 14.66 18.96
N GLY A 27 1.10 15.69 18.46
CA GLY A 27 2.11 16.44 19.22
C GLY A 27 3.51 15.83 19.22
N HIS A 28 3.82 14.93 18.27
CA HIS A 28 5.16 14.41 18.11
C HIS A 28 6.02 15.31 17.21
N ASP A 29 7.33 15.41 17.50
CA ASP A 29 8.32 16.04 16.63
C ASP A 29 8.81 15.01 15.61
N VAL A 30 8.23 15.02 14.39
CA VAL A 30 8.46 14.01 13.37
C VAL A 30 9.36 14.55 12.27
N THR A 31 10.40 13.77 11.91
CA THR A 31 11.24 14.04 10.74
C THR A 31 11.24 12.81 9.82
N LEU A 32 10.75 12.98 8.59
CA LEU A 32 10.83 11.97 7.53
C LEU A 32 12.15 12.13 6.78
N LEU A 33 12.98 11.09 6.81
CA LEU A 33 14.25 11.00 6.09
C LEU A 33 14.07 10.13 4.84
N THR A 34 14.18 10.72 3.67
CA THR A 34 13.82 10.08 2.40
C THR A 34 14.70 10.52 1.23
N SER A 35 14.41 10.05 0.04
CA SER A 35 14.91 10.60 -1.23
C SER A 35 13.84 11.43 -1.94
N PRO A 36 14.21 12.31 -2.90
CA PRO A 36 13.24 13.00 -3.72
C PRO A 36 12.30 12.01 -4.42
N PHE A 37 10.99 12.16 -4.24
CA PHE A 37 9.99 11.34 -4.91
C PHE A 37 9.97 11.64 -6.42
N THR A 38 9.90 10.59 -7.25
CA THR A 38 10.06 10.72 -8.71
C THR A 38 8.85 10.21 -9.52
N HIS A 39 7.81 9.71 -8.86
CA HIS A 39 6.67 9.05 -9.49
C HIS A 39 5.34 9.79 -9.28
N GLY A 40 5.36 11.09 -9.17
CA GLY A 40 4.21 11.94 -8.93
C GLY A 40 4.56 13.08 -7.97
N ASP A 41 3.55 13.77 -7.49
CA ASP A 41 3.68 14.81 -6.50
C ASP A 41 3.37 14.26 -5.10
N VAL A 42 4.06 14.77 -4.09
CA VAL A 42 3.78 14.48 -2.69
C VAL A 42 3.38 15.78 -2.03
N PRO A 43 2.29 15.80 -1.25
CA PRO A 43 1.86 17.00 -0.55
C PRO A 43 2.98 17.63 0.28
N GLN A 44 2.87 18.94 0.52
CA GLN A 44 3.80 19.62 1.42
C GLN A 44 3.69 19.06 2.84
N PRO A 45 4.79 19.01 3.61
CA PRO A 45 4.75 18.53 4.98
C PRO A 45 3.74 19.29 5.84
N GLU A 46 2.89 18.56 6.57
CA GLU A 46 1.90 19.11 7.49
C GLU A 46 2.29 18.81 8.94
N GLY A 47 2.90 19.79 9.60
CA GLY A 47 3.33 19.66 10.99
C GLY A 47 4.56 18.79 11.23
N TYR A 48 5.16 18.22 10.21
CA TYR A 48 6.39 17.43 10.28
C TYR A 48 7.49 18.01 9.38
N ARG A 49 8.74 17.54 9.52
CA ARG A 49 9.86 17.90 8.62
C ARG A 49 10.13 16.78 7.63
N ARG A 50 10.40 17.13 6.36
CA ARG A 50 10.87 16.21 5.33
C ARG A 50 12.28 16.58 4.89
N ASP A 51 13.24 15.66 5.12
CA ASP A 51 14.64 15.83 4.77
C ASP A 51 15.01 14.84 3.65
N GLU A 52 15.25 15.34 2.45
CA GLU A 52 15.65 14.53 1.29
C GLU A 52 17.16 14.28 1.30
N VAL A 53 17.60 13.41 2.21
CA VAL A 53 19.03 13.14 2.47
C VAL A 53 19.60 11.97 1.68
N PHE A 54 18.73 11.13 1.07
CA PHE A 54 19.15 9.92 0.39
C PHE A 54 19.07 10.08 -1.13
N LEU A 55 20.10 9.66 -1.86
CA LEU A 55 20.21 9.69 -3.32
C LEU A 55 19.78 11.02 -4.01
N PRO A 56 20.12 12.22 -3.50
CA PRO A 56 19.62 13.47 -4.05
C PRO A 56 20.08 13.76 -5.50
N LEU A 57 21.29 13.37 -5.90
CA LEU A 57 21.82 13.63 -7.22
C LEU A 57 21.24 12.69 -8.27
N SER A 58 21.23 11.39 -7.98
CA SER A 58 20.68 10.40 -8.91
C SER A 58 19.17 10.57 -9.10
N SER A 59 18.42 10.98 -8.08
CA SER A 59 16.98 11.27 -8.18
C SER A 59 16.71 12.48 -9.07
N ARG A 60 17.51 13.56 -8.98
CA ARG A 60 17.40 14.71 -9.89
C ARG A 60 17.68 14.33 -11.36
N LEU A 61 18.65 13.43 -11.60
CA LEU A 61 18.93 12.94 -12.95
C LEU A 61 17.78 12.07 -13.49
N VAL A 62 17.13 11.27 -12.64
CA VAL A 62 15.95 10.47 -13.01
C VAL A 62 14.82 11.35 -13.53
N ARG A 63 14.50 12.45 -12.84
CA ARG A 63 13.48 13.42 -13.28
C ARG A 63 13.77 13.98 -14.67
N ARG A 64 15.06 14.21 -14.99
CA ARG A 64 15.48 14.79 -16.29
C ARG A 64 15.65 13.77 -17.42
N ARG A 65 16.12 12.54 -17.10
CA ARG A 65 16.43 11.48 -18.08
C ARG A 65 16.09 10.08 -17.52
N PRO A 66 14.81 9.68 -17.46
CA PRO A 66 14.37 8.47 -16.76
C PRO A 66 14.92 7.15 -17.34
N ARG A 67 15.27 7.10 -18.63
CA ARG A 67 15.78 5.90 -19.32
C ARG A 67 17.31 5.80 -19.39
N SER A 68 18.06 6.72 -18.78
CA SER A 68 19.53 6.73 -18.85
C SER A 68 20.18 5.59 -18.03
N ARG A 69 21.07 4.78 -18.64
CA ARG A 69 21.89 3.77 -17.93
C ARG A 69 22.86 4.39 -16.92
N LEU A 70 23.31 5.63 -17.16
CA LEU A 70 24.15 6.39 -16.23
C LEU A 70 23.52 6.54 -14.84
N ARG A 71 22.19 6.56 -14.79
CA ARG A 71 21.41 6.57 -13.54
C ARG A 71 21.78 5.44 -12.58
N LEU A 72 21.95 4.21 -13.08
CA LEU A 72 22.27 3.03 -12.26
C LEU A 72 23.68 3.13 -11.68
N LEU A 73 24.63 3.62 -12.47
CA LEU A 73 25.99 3.84 -12.00
C LEU A 73 26.05 4.93 -10.93
N LEU A 74 25.35 6.06 -11.16
CA LEU A 74 25.27 7.13 -10.17
C LEU A 74 24.58 6.68 -8.88
N LYS A 75 23.47 5.92 -8.96
CA LYS A 75 22.83 5.34 -7.78
C LYS A 75 23.79 4.47 -7.00
N GLY A 76 24.56 3.62 -7.66
CA GLY A 76 25.56 2.76 -7.02
C GLY A 76 26.66 3.56 -6.30
N ALA A 77 27.22 4.57 -6.98
CA ALA A 77 28.26 5.43 -6.43
C ALA A 77 27.75 6.31 -5.25
N GLU A 78 26.51 6.79 -5.35
CA GLU A 78 25.89 7.68 -4.35
C GLU A 78 25.36 6.92 -3.13
N TYR A 79 25.18 5.59 -3.23
CA TYR A 79 24.51 4.78 -2.18
C TYR A 79 25.23 4.81 -0.83
N VAL A 80 26.55 4.54 -0.83
CA VAL A 80 27.35 4.51 0.42
C VAL A 80 27.44 5.90 1.06
N PRO A 81 27.77 6.98 0.32
CA PRO A 81 27.71 8.33 0.88
C PRO A 81 26.33 8.74 1.41
N SER A 82 25.25 8.33 0.72
CA SER A 82 23.87 8.63 1.15
C SER A 82 23.50 7.87 2.42
N SER A 83 23.90 6.60 2.54
CA SER A 83 23.71 5.82 3.78
C SER A 83 24.45 6.45 4.98
N ALA A 84 25.68 6.91 4.76
CA ALA A 84 26.45 7.62 5.81
C ALA A 84 25.81 8.98 6.17
N ARG A 85 25.22 9.70 5.19
CA ARG A 85 24.51 10.95 5.44
C ARG A 85 23.22 10.70 6.21
N LEU A 86 22.44 9.67 5.83
CA LEU A 86 21.25 9.23 6.53
C LEU A 86 21.56 8.94 8.01
N LEU A 87 22.55 8.10 8.27
CA LEU A 87 22.96 7.72 9.63
C LEU A 87 23.37 8.94 10.46
N ARG A 88 24.23 9.83 9.91
CA ARG A 88 24.63 11.08 10.59
C ARG A 88 23.43 11.97 10.89
N ARG A 89 22.45 12.02 9.95
CA ARG A 89 21.26 12.82 10.16
C ARG A 89 20.38 12.27 11.27
N VAL A 90 20.16 10.93 11.32
CA VAL A 90 19.46 10.29 12.45
C VAL A 90 20.17 10.57 13.76
N GLN A 91 21.50 10.44 13.81
CA GLN A 91 22.29 10.73 15.02
C GLN A 91 22.16 12.20 15.46
N SER A 92 22.13 13.15 14.51
CA SER A 92 21.97 14.59 14.82
C SER A 92 20.58 14.96 15.30
N LEU A 93 19.55 14.22 14.91
CA LEU A 93 18.16 14.38 15.36
C LEU A 93 17.99 13.86 16.79
N ASP A 94 18.84 12.93 17.20
CA ASP A 94 18.78 12.26 18.51
C ASP A 94 17.33 11.80 18.82
N PRO A 95 16.70 10.96 17.95
CA PRO A 95 15.30 10.60 18.10
C PRO A 95 15.10 9.62 19.25
N ASP A 96 13.91 9.67 19.85
CA ASP A 96 13.48 8.68 20.84
C ASP A 96 13.24 7.32 20.17
N VAL A 97 12.77 7.34 18.90
CA VAL A 97 12.51 6.14 18.08
C VAL A 97 12.90 6.40 16.61
N ALA A 98 13.55 5.43 16.00
CA ALA A 98 13.77 5.34 14.57
C ALA A 98 12.79 4.31 13.95
N HIS A 99 11.89 4.75 13.08
CA HIS A 99 10.95 3.86 12.42
C HIS A 99 11.31 3.70 10.95
N VAL A 100 11.75 2.51 10.57
CA VAL A 100 12.16 2.16 9.22
C VAL A 100 10.93 1.66 8.45
N GLN A 101 10.53 2.41 7.40
CA GLN A 101 9.44 2.04 6.51
C GLN A 101 9.94 1.12 5.39
N TRP A 102 11.11 1.41 4.83
CA TRP A 102 11.68 0.64 3.74
C TRP A 102 13.20 0.53 3.84
N LEU A 103 13.69 -0.60 3.36
CA LEU A 103 15.10 -0.79 3.04
C LEU A 103 15.27 -0.75 1.51
N ALA A 104 16.16 0.11 1.04
CA ALA A 104 16.40 0.26 -0.41
C ALA A 104 17.07 -0.99 -1.00
N ILE A 105 18.11 -1.49 -0.32
CA ILE A 105 18.83 -2.71 -0.67
C ILE A 105 19.23 -3.43 0.63
N PRO A 106 18.42 -4.38 1.14
CA PRO A 106 18.60 -4.99 2.48
C PRO A 106 20.02 -5.43 2.80
N ARG A 107 20.74 -6.06 1.84
CA ARG A 107 22.11 -6.54 2.05
C ARG A 107 23.14 -5.44 2.37
N TYR A 108 22.86 -4.21 1.99
CA TYR A 108 23.70 -3.05 2.30
C TYR A 108 23.12 -2.25 3.47
N ASP A 109 21.80 -2.21 3.58
CA ASP A 109 21.10 -1.42 4.59
C ASP A 109 21.28 -1.95 6.00
N VAL A 110 21.45 -3.25 6.20
CA VAL A 110 21.77 -3.84 7.51
C VAL A 110 23.04 -3.23 8.15
N HIS A 111 23.96 -2.70 7.34
CA HIS A 111 25.17 -2.08 7.86
C HIS A 111 24.93 -0.73 8.58
N TRP A 112 24.03 0.10 8.06
CA TRP A 112 23.65 1.33 8.74
C TRP A 112 22.60 1.05 9.83
N LEU A 113 21.70 0.10 9.62
CA LEU A 113 20.71 -0.32 10.61
C LEU A 113 21.37 -0.76 11.92
N ARG A 114 22.42 -1.60 11.87
CA ARG A 114 23.24 -1.99 13.04
C ARG A 114 23.86 -0.80 13.79
N ARG A 115 24.01 0.35 13.13
CA ARG A 115 24.63 1.56 13.67
C ARG A 115 23.65 2.61 14.16
N LEU A 116 22.35 2.38 14.05
CA LEU A 116 21.33 3.34 14.48
C LEU A 116 21.44 3.61 15.99
N LYS A 117 21.68 2.60 16.81
CA LYS A 117 21.80 2.69 18.27
C LYS A 117 20.64 3.46 18.92
N ARG A 118 19.45 3.26 18.42
CA ARG A 118 18.19 3.84 18.87
C ARG A 118 17.11 2.76 18.89
N PRO A 119 16.10 2.88 19.76
CA PRO A 119 14.91 2.05 19.65
C PRO A 119 14.41 2.05 18.23
N THR A 120 14.27 0.86 17.63
CA THR A 120 14.01 0.72 16.18
C THR A 120 12.73 -0.08 15.95
N VAL A 121 11.80 0.53 15.24
CA VAL A 121 10.61 -0.13 14.68
C VAL A 121 10.82 -0.31 13.19
N LEU A 122 10.38 -1.43 12.63
CA LEU A 122 10.44 -1.69 11.19
C LEU A 122 9.06 -2.09 10.69
N THR A 123 8.54 -1.42 9.66
CA THR A 123 7.34 -1.86 8.95
C THR A 123 7.73 -2.79 7.80
N ALA A 124 7.25 -4.03 7.83
CA ALA A 124 7.44 -4.98 6.75
C ALA A 124 6.28 -4.87 5.75
N HIS A 125 6.35 -3.87 4.84
CA HIS A 125 5.35 -3.71 3.78
C HIS A 125 5.36 -4.88 2.79
N ASP A 126 6.54 -5.42 2.46
CA ASP A 126 6.72 -6.72 1.81
C ASP A 126 7.11 -7.73 2.88
N VAL A 127 6.35 -8.80 3.04
CA VAL A 127 6.62 -9.83 4.07
C VAL A 127 7.89 -10.61 3.76
N LEU A 128 8.06 -10.96 2.48
CA LEU A 128 9.24 -11.63 1.97
C LEU A 128 10.01 -10.70 1.02
N PRO A 129 11.33 -10.79 0.98
CA PRO A 129 12.12 -9.96 0.09
C PRO A 129 11.81 -10.31 -1.37
N ARG A 130 11.59 -9.29 -2.19
CA ARG A 130 11.31 -9.43 -3.65
C ARG A 130 12.38 -10.23 -4.40
N GLN A 131 13.58 -10.35 -3.84
CA GLN A 131 14.71 -11.08 -4.40
C GLN A 131 15.28 -12.04 -3.36
N GLU A 132 15.33 -13.32 -3.66
CA GLU A 132 15.83 -14.38 -2.78
C GLU A 132 17.23 -14.10 -2.22
N ARG A 133 18.11 -13.49 -3.03
CA ARG A 133 19.45 -13.09 -2.59
C ARG A 133 19.48 -12.12 -1.39
N ASN A 134 18.37 -11.48 -1.09
CA ASN A 134 18.21 -10.57 0.05
C ASN A 134 17.62 -11.25 1.29
N ALA A 135 17.20 -12.52 1.21
CA ALA A 135 16.47 -13.20 2.29
C ALA A 135 17.23 -13.21 3.63
N ARG A 136 18.54 -13.53 3.59
CA ARG A 136 19.38 -13.51 4.79
C ARG A 136 19.48 -12.12 5.42
N ALA A 137 19.69 -11.09 4.59
CA ALA A 137 19.82 -9.71 5.06
C ALA A 137 18.48 -9.15 5.55
N TRP A 138 17.38 -9.58 4.92
CA TRP A 138 16.03 -9.25 5.38
C TRP A 138 15.75 -9.84 6.76
N GLY A 139 15.99 -11.14 6.94
CA GLY A 139 15.86 -11.80 8.26
C GLY A 139 16.72 -11.13 9.32
N GLU A 140 17.94 -10.72 8.98
CA GLU A 140 18.81 -9.96 9.87
C GLU A 140 18.22 -8.58 10.22
N ALA A 141 17.68 -7.84 9.25
CA ALA A 141 17.05 -6.54 9.49
C ALA A 141 15.86 -6.67 10.44
N LEU A 142 15.03 -7.70 10.26
CA LEU A 142 13.91 -8.01 11.16
C LEU A 142 14.41 -8.34 12.59
N GLY A 143 15.52 -9.06 12.69
CA GLY A 143 16.15 -9.37 13.98
C GLY A 143 16.71 -8.16 14.72
N LEU A 144 17.19 -7.14 13.99
CA LEU A 144 17.73 -5.89 14.54
C LEU A 144 16.66 -4.93 15.05
N ALA A 145 15.42 -5.03 14.55
CA ALA A 145 14.31 -4.20 15.04
C ALA A 145 13.83 -4.69 16.42
N ASP A 146 13.45 -3.75 17.28
CA ASP A 146 12.82 -4.04 18.58
C ASP A 146 11.37 -4.50 18.39
N ARG A 147 10.65 -3.90 17.41
CA ARG A 147 9.32 -4.32 16.97
C ARG A 147 9.24 -4.29 15.44
N VAL A 148 8.47 -5.22 14.90
CA VAL A 148 8.19 -5.33 13.47
C VAL A 148 6.69 -5.20 13.25
N ILE A 149 6.28 -4.15 12.55
CA ILE A 149 4.90 -3.92 12.15
C ILE A 149 4.63 -4.67 10.86
N VAL A 150 3.53 -5.41 10.82
CA VAL A 150 3.03 -6.14 9.65
C VAL A 150 1.55 -5.84 9.42
N GLN A 151 1.09 -5.90 8.17
CA GLN A 151 -0.23 -5.39 7.80
C GLN A 151 -1.32 -6.47 7.75
N SER A 152 -1.01 -7.75 8.03
CA SER A 152 -1.98 -8.84 8.00
C SER A 152 -1.64 -9.94 9.00
N GLN A 153 -2.67 -10.74 9.37
CA GLN A 153 -2.46 -11.93 10.20
C GLN A 153 -1.58 -12.96 9.47
N ARG A 154 -1.78 -13.12 8.16
CA ARG A 154 -0.94 -13.99 7.32
C ARG A 154 0.54 -13.60 7.36
N ALA A 155 0.83 -12.29 7.37
CA ALA A 155 2.20 -11.77 7.51
C ALA A 155 2.81 -12.11 8.88
N VAL A 156 2.03 -12.00 9.97
CA VAL A 156 2.47 -12.45 11.32
C VAL A 156 2.87 -13.91 11.28
N ASP A 157 2.02 -14.77 10.72
CA ASP A 157 2.26 -16.22 10.71
C ASP A 157 3.45 -16.59 9.80
N GLN A 158 3.60 -15.95 8.65
CA GLN A 158 4.73 -16.16 7.74
C GLN A 158 6.07 -15.74 8.38
N LEU A 159 6.14 -14.56 9.00
CA LEU A 159 7.39 -14.11 9.64
C LEU A 159 7.71 -14.93 10.89
N ALA A 160 6.71 -15.34 11.67
CA ALA A 160 6.92 -16.24 12.80
C ALA A 160 7.43 -17.61 12.33
N ALA A 161 6.89 -18.17 11.25
CA ALA A 161 7.39 -19.40 10.63
C ALA A 161 8.81 -19.24 10.06
N ALA A 162 9.20 -18.03 9.64
CA ALA A 162 10.55 -17.69 9.20
C ALA A 162 11.53 -17.44 10.37
N GLY A 163 11.11 -17.61 11.63
CA GLY A 163 11.94 -17.50 12.82
C GLY A 163 11.98 -16.12 13.50
N VAL A 164 11.11 -15.19 13.11
CA VAL A 164 10.95 -13.92 13.84
C VAL A 164 10.13 -14.19 15.11
N PRO A 165 10.61 -13.81 16.31
CA PRO A 165 9.85 -13.99 17.54
C PRO A 165 8.47 -13.31 17.49
N ARG A 166 7.42 -14.03 17.87
CA ARG A 166 6.03 -13.50 17.81
C ARG A 166 5.83 -12.23 18.63
N GLU A 167 6.53 -12.12 19.76
CA GLU A 167 6.50 -10.95 20.64
C GLU A 167 7.08 -9.68 19.99
N LYS A 168 7.86 -9.82 18.92
CA LYS A 168 8.35 -8.67 18.12
C LYS A 168 7.33 -8.23 17.08
N LEU A 169 6.39 -9.09 16.69
CA LEU A 169 5.45 -8.85 15.59
C LEU A 169 4.22 -8.11 16.10
N VAL A 170 3.92 -6.97 15.48
CA VAL A 170 2.73 -6.17 15.77
C VAL A 170 1.89 -6.07 14.50
N ARG A 171 0.66 -6.61 14.57
CA ARG A 171 -0.28 -6.49 13.45
C ARG A 171 -0.93 -5.11 13.48
N MET A 172 -0.79 -4.35 12.39
CA MET A 172 -1.52 -3.10 12.12
C MET A 172 -2.01 -3.13 10.69
N GLN A 173 -3.32 -3.17 10.48
CA GLN A 173 -3.87 -3.13 9.12
C GLN A 173 -3.48 -1.84 8.41
N HIS A 174 -3.43 -1.90 7.07
CA HIS A 174 -3.13 -0.73 6.26
C HIS A 174 -4.19 0.36 6.50
N PRO A 175 -3.81 1.59 6.88
CA PRO A 175 -4.76 2.69 7.05
C PRO A 175 -5.42 3.06 5.73
N VAL A 176 -6.65 3.57 5.79
CA VAL A 176 -7.40 3.96 4.59
C VAL A 176 -6.98 5.35 4.08
N PHE A 177 -7.10 5.56 2.77
CA PHE A 177 -6.92 6.88 2.15
C PHE A 177 -8.29 7.54 1.98
N GLU A 178 -8.59 8.50 2.84
CA GLU A 178 -9.88 9.19 2.88
C GLU A 178 -9.92 10.40 1.94
N SER A 179 -11.11 10.68 1.38
CA SER A 179 -11.35 11.89 0.60
C SER A 179 -11.68 13.13 1.44
N GLY A 180 -11.83 12.96 2.76
CA GLY A 180 -12.34 14.03 3.64
C GLY A 180 -13.83 14.34 3.48
N VAL A 181 -14.52 13.67 2.54
CA VAL A 181 -15.95 13.83 2.27
C VAL A 181 -16.69 12.56 2.74
N ALA A 182 -17.91 12.73 3.27
CA ALA A 182 -18.78 11.60 3.59
C ALA A 182 -19.05 10.78 2.32
N ALA A 183 -18.98 9.45 2.44
CA ALA A 183 -19.28 8.59 1.31
C ALA A 183 -20.81 8.48 1.14
N ASP A 184 -21.26 8.63 -0.10
CA ASP A 184 -22.64 8.31 -0.43
C ASP A 184 -22.83 6.80 -0.60
N PRO A 185 -23.99 6.26 -0.18
CA PRO A 185 -24.31 4.86 -0.42
C PRO A 185 -24.16 4.52 -1.90
N PRO A 186 -23.46 3.43 -2.26
CA PRO A 186 -23.28 3.06 -3.65
C PRO A 186 -24.62 2.65 -4.28
N SER A 187 -24.78 2.97 -5.55
CA SER A 187 -25.94 2.62 -6.34
C SER A 187 -25.54 2.14 -7.73
N GLY A 188 -26.47 1.48 -8.42
CA GLY A 188 -26.19 0.97 -9.77
C GLY A 188 -25.45 -0.36 -9.77
N ARG A 189 -24.76 -0.66 -10.86
CA ARG A 189 -24.07 -1.96 -11.09
C ARG A 189 -22.69 -1.74 -11.73
N THR A 190 -21.97 -0.72 -11.31
CA THR A 190 -20.63 -0.41 -11.82
C THR A 190 -19.56 -1.07 -10.96
N ILE A 191 -18.81 -1.96 -11.57
CA ILE A 191 -17.63 -2.61 -10.96
C ILE A 191 -16.40 -1.80 -11.35
N LEU A 192 -15.55 -1.46 -10.39
CA LEU A 192 -14.32 -0.73 -10.63
C LEU A 192 -13.11 -1.65 -10.43
N PHE A 193 -12.25 -1.70 -11.44
CA PHE A 193 -10.86 -2.13 -11.30
C PHE A 193 -9.95 -0.90 -11.39
N PHE A 194 -9.16 -0.63 -10.34
CA PHE A 194 -8.38 0.59 -10.22
C PHE A 194 -6.88 0.34 -9.99
N GLY A 195 -6.06 1.25 -10.53
CA GLY A 195 -4.61 1.32 -10.33
C GLY A 195 -3.79 0.62 -11.41
N LEU A 196 -2.49 0.43 -11.20
CA LEU A 196 -1.58 -0.14 -12.20
C LEU A 196 -2.13 -1.46 -12.77
N ILE A 197 -2.21 -1.59 -14.10
CA ILE A 197 -2.65 -2.82 -14.76
C ILE A 197 -1.45 -3.75 -14.87
N ARG A 198 -1.52 -4.86 -14.13
CA ARG A 198 -0.50 -5.90 -14.03
C ARG A 198 -1.15 -7.27 -14.06
N GLN A 199 -0.49 -8.25 -14.66
CA GLN A 199 -0.99 -9.63 -14.76
C GLN A 199 -1.37 -10.23 -13.40
N TYR A 200 -0.58 -9.99 -12.35
CA TYR A 200 -0.87 -10.52 -11.02
C TYR A 200 -2.14 -9.96 -10.39
N LYS A 201 -2.69 -8.85 -10.90
CA LYS A 201 -3.94 -8.25 -10.41
C LYS A 201 -5.21 -8.91 -10.97
N GLY A 202 -5.08 -9.87 -11.89
CA GLY A 202 -6.18 -10.75 -12.30
C GLY A 202 -7.32 -10.06 -13.06
N LEU A 203 -7.02 -9.00 -13.83
CA LEU A 203 -8.05 -8.31 -14.62
C LEU A 203 -8.70 -9.26 -15.67
N ASP A 204 -7.97 -10.23 -16.16
CA ASP A 204 -8.49 -11.29 -17.04
C ASP A 204 -9.59 -12.13 -16.36
N LEU A 205 -9.43 -12.43 -15.05
CA LEU A 205 -10.46 -13.12 -14.26
C LEU A 205 -11.72 -12.24 -14.12
N LEU A 206 -11.55 -10.94 -13.94
CA LEU A 206 -12.66 -10.01 -13.81
C LEU A 206 -13.43 -9.84 -15.13
N VAL A 207 -12.71 -9.78 -16.26
CA VAL A 207 -13.36 -9.76 -17.61
C VAL A 207 -14.16 -11.06 -17.85
N ARG A 208 -13.65 -12.22 -17.43
CA ARG A 208 -14.40 -13.49 -17.49
C ARG A 208 -15.62 -13.47 -16.58
N ALA A 209 -15.45 -13.01 -15.33
CA ALA A 209 -16.54 -12.90 -14.38
C ALA A 209 -17.66 -11.98 -14.89
N LEU A 210 -17.33 -10.89 -15.58
CA LEU A 210 -18.30 -9.94 -16.15
C LEU A 210 -19.27 -10.61 -17.12
N ALA A 211 -18.84 -11.63 -17.85
CA ALA A 211 -19.71 -12.37 -18.77
C ALA A 211 -20.87 -13.09 -18.02
N GLU A 212 -20.64 -13.48 -16.77
CA GLU A 212 -21.63 -14.14 -15.93
C GLU A 212 -22.42 -13.16 -15.02
N VAL A 213 -22.15 -11.86 -15.09
CA VAL A 213 -22.87 -10.84 -14.33
C VAL A 213 -23.61 -9.94 -15.30
N PRO A 214 -24.88 -10.27 -15.67
CA PRO A 214 -25.65 -9.45 -16.58
C PRO A 214 -25.90 -8.06 -16.00
N ASP A 215 -26.11 -7.06 -16.84
CA ASP A 215 -26.42 -5.67 -16.49
C ASP A 215 -25.35 -4.93 -15.67
N ALA A 216 -24.21 -5.57 -15.37
CA ALA A 216 -23.08 -4.89 -14.77
C ALA A 216 -22.15 -4.27 -15.84
N ARG A 217 -21.55 -3.15 -15.49
CA ARG A 217 -20.48 -2.50 -16.26
C ARG A 217 -19.19 -2.58 -15.50
N LEU A 218 -18.09 -2.71 -16.24
CA LEU A 218 -16.74 -2.69 -15.69
C LEU A 218 -16.03 -1.40 -16.12
N VAL A 219 -15.53 -0.64 -15.15
CA VAL A 219 -14.61 0.46 -15.40
C VAL A 219 -13.20 -0.04 -15.04
N VAL A 220 -12.30 0.00 -16.02
CA VAL A 220 -10.88 -0.32 -15.85
C VAL A 220 -10.10 0.98 -15.90
N ALA A 221 -9.61 1.43 -14.74
CA ALA A 221 -8.98 2.73 -14.62
C ALA A 221 -7.54 2.61 -14.08
N GLY A 222 -6.54 3.00 -14.88
CA GLY A 222 -5.16 3.01 -14.44
C GLY A 222 -4.10 2.85 -15.53
N ASP A 223 -2.83 2.95 -15.11
CA ASP A 223 -1.70 2.92 -16.02
C ASP A 223 -1.32 1.47 -16.39
N PRO A 224 -1.32 1.12 -17.69
CA PRO A 224 -0.94 -0.20 -18.16
C PRO A 224 0.58 -0.37 -18.14
N LEU A 225 1.06 -1.24 -17.27
CA LEU A 225 2.45 -1.67 -17.24
C LEU A 225 2.66 -3.02 -17.95
N ASP A 226 1.58 -3.77 -18.17
CA ASP A 226 1.52 -4.95 -19.02
C ASP A 226 0.56 -4.69 -20.19
N PRO A 227 0.72 -5.36 -21.35
CA PRO A 227 -0.15 -5.17 -22.52
C PRO A 227 -1.63 -5.39 -22.20
N VAL A 228 -2.50 -4.50 -22.67
CA VAL A 228 -3.96 -4.58 -22.45
C VAL A 228 -4.70 -5.18 -23.62
N GLU A 229 -4.10 -5.23 -24.81
CA GLU A 229 -4.69 -5.77 -26.03
C GLU A 229 -5.22 -7.21 -25.86
N PRO A 230 -4.52 -8.13 -25.15
CA PRO A 230 -5.06 -9.46 -24.89
C PRO A 230 -6.33 -9.45 -24.03
N LEU A 231 -6.45 -8.48 -23.10
CA LEU A 231 -7.62 -8.32 -22.24
C LEU A 231 -8.81 -7.75 -23.03
N GLN A 232 -8.57 -6.81 -23.95
CA GLN A 232 -9.57 -6.28 -24.85
C GLN A 232 -10.06 -7.34 -25.84
N ALA A 233 -9.15 -8.17 -26.37
CA ALA A 233 -9.50 -9.33 -27.18
C ALA A 233 -10.40 -10.31 -26.40
N LEU A 234 -10.03 -10.64 -25.17
CA LEU A 234 -10.85 -11.48 -24.29
C LEU A 234 -12.25 -10.91 -24.07
N ALA A 235 -12.38 -9.60 -23.88
CA ALA A 235 -13.68 -8.95 -23.71
C ALA A 235 -14.56 -9.08 -24.96
N ARG A 236 -13.96 -8.95 -26.17
CA ARG A 236 -14.65 -9.20 -27.45
C ARG A 236 -15.10 -10.67 -27.60
N ASP A 237 -14.19 -11.59 -27.35
CA ASP A 237 -14.46 -13.02 -27.48
C ASP A 237 -15.60 -13.51 -26.56
N LEU A 238 -15.72 -12.85 -25.39
CA LEU A 238 -16.80 -13.11 -24.43
C LEU A 238 -18.07 -12.26 -24.65
N GLY A 239 -18.08 -11.37 -25.64
CA GLY A 239 -19.24 -10.51 -25.95
C GLY A 239 -19.55 -9.46 -24.91
N VAL A 240 -18.55 -9.03 -24.14
CA VAL A 240 -18.70 -8.05 -23.05
C VAL A 240 -18.01 -6.71 -23.33
N GLU A 241 -17.42 -6.52 -24.50
CA GLU A 241 -16.62 -5.35 -24.86
C GLU A 241 -17.37 -4.02 -24.62
N GLU A 242 -18.65 -3.92 -25.01
CA GLU A 242 -19.46 -2.71 -24.84
C GLU A 242 -19.80 -2.39 -23.36
N ARG A 243 -19.58 -3.36 -22.48
CA ARG A 243 -19.78 -3.19 -21.03
C ARG A 243 -18.49 -2.84 -20.28
N VAL A 244 -17.35 -2.74 -20.99
CA VAL A 244 -16.04 -2.39 -20.37
C VAL A 244 -15.64 -0.99 -20.82
N ASP A 245 -15.51 -0.08 -19.86
CA ASP A 245 -14.98 1.27 -20.05
C ASP A 245 -13.48 1.28 -19.69
N TRP A 246 -12.62 1.43 -20.70
CA TRP A 246 -11.17 1.43 -20.57
C TRP A 246 -10.65 2.87 -20.39
N ARG A 247 -10.34 3.28 -19.15
CA ARG A 247 -9.71 4.57 -18.82
C ARG A 247 -8.22 4.34 -18.55
N LEU A 248 -7.45 4.16 -19.63
CA LEU A 248 -6.05 3.79 -19.58
C LEU A 248 -5.15 5.01 -19.46
N GLY A 249 -4.17 4.94 -18.57
CA GLY A 249 -3.17 5.96 -18.32
C GLY A 249 -3.03 6.33 -16.85
N PHE A 250 -2.15 7.27 -16.58
CA PHE A 250 -1.99 7.83 -15.24
C PHE A 250 -3.25 8.62 -14.85
N LEU A 251 -3.79 8.32 -13.68
CA LEU A 251 -4.93 9.02 -13.11
C LEU A 251 -4.42 9.97 -12.02
N PRO A 252 -4.70 11.27 -12.14
CA PRO A 252 -4.41 12.24 -11.09
C PRO A 252 -5.19 11.94 -9.81
N ASP A 253 -4.60 12.26 -8.66
CA ASP A 253 -5.21 11.97 -7.35
C ASP A 253 -6.57 12.66 -7.17
N GLU A 254 -6.77 13.84 -7.78
CA GLU A 254 -8.03 14.59 -7.77
C GLU A 254 -9.18 13.89 -8.52
N GLU A 255 -8.89 12.95 -9.42
CA GLU A 255 -9.91 12.16 -10.12
C GLU A 255 -10.36 10.92 -9.32
N ILE A 256 -9.58 10.49 -8.34
CA ILE A 256 -9.86 9.28 -7.55
C ILE A 256 -11.22 9.36 -6.82
N PRO A 257 -11.57 10.48 -6.13
CA PRO A 257 -12.86 10.59 -5.46
C PRO A 257 -14.04 10.42 -6.41
N ARG A 258 -13.98 11.03 -7.60
CA ARG A 258 -15.01 10.89 -8.63
C ARG A 258 -15.14 9.45 -9.10
N LEU A 259 -14.02 8.81 -9.40
CA LEU A 259 -13.99 7.43 -9.85
C LEU A 259 -14.58 6.47 -8.80
N MET A 260 -14.25 6.68 -7.52
CA MET A 260 -14.81 5.92 -6.42
C MET A 260 -16.31 6.19 -6.25
N HIS A 261 -16.77 7.43 -6.45
CA HIS A 261 -18.21 7.77 -6.40
C HIS A 261 -19.00 7.09 -7.53
N GLU A 262 -18.46 6.97 -8.74
CA GLU A 262 -19.07 6.27 -9.87
C GLU A 262 -19.16 4.74 -9.64
N ALA A 263 -18.33 4.19 -8.77
CA ALA A 263 -18.27 2.76 -8.49
C ALA A 263 -19.36 2.30 -7.53
N THR A 264 -20.03 1.18 -7.85
CA THR A 264 -20.88 0.46 -6.90
C THR A 264 -20.04 -0.39 -5.95
N LEU A 265 -19.05 -1.07 -6.51
CA LEU A 265 -18.07 -1.87 -5.76
C LEU A 265 -16.70 -1.87 -6.47
N VAL A 266 -15.66 -2.22 -5.72
CA VAL A 266 -14.29 -2.40 -6.26
C VAL A 266 -13.96 -3.88 -6.32
N ALA A 267 -13.38 -4.36 -7.42
CA ALA A 267 -12.94 -5.75 -7.56
C ALA A 267 -11.42 -5.86 -7.59
N LEU A 268 -10.87 -6.69 -6.70
CA LEU A 268 -9.43 -6.95 -6.54
C LEU A 268 -9.15 -8.46 -6.64
N PRO A 269 -9.29 -9.07 -7.85
CA PRO A 269 -9.10 -10.51 -8.06
C PRO A 269 -7.62 -10.88 -8.15
N TYR A 270 -6.82 -10.40 -7.19
CA TYR A 270 -5.37 -10.50 -7.24
C TYR A 270 -4.91 -11.94 -7.04
N ARG A 271 -3.84 -12.33 -7.75
CA ARG A 271 -3.18 -13.64 -7.62
C ARG A 271 -2.21 -13.67 -6.45
N LYS A 272 -1.61 -12.52 -6.15
CA LYS A 272 -0.67 -12.35 -5.02
C LYS A 272 -0.55 -10.89 -4.65
N ILE A 273 -0.44 -10.61 -3.37
CA ILE A 273 -0.13 -9.29 -2.79
C ILE A 273 0.14 -9.47 -1.30
N ASP A 274 0.87 -8.58 -0.66
CA ASP A 274 0.97 -8.53 0.79
C ASP A 274 -0.05 -7.54 1.37
N SER A 275 -0.14 -6.33 0.80
CA SER A 275 -1.13 -5.31 1.16
C SER A 275 -1.53 -4.50 -0.07
N SER A 276 -2.63 -3.76 -0.01
CA SER A 276 -3.16 -3.01 -1.16
C SER A 276 -3.63 -1.62 -0.81
N GLY A 277 -2.91 -0.62 -1.31
CA GLY A 277 -3.36 0.77 -1.26
C GLY A 277 -4.68 1.00 -2.00
N VAL A 278 -4.97 0.20 -3.04
CA VAL A 278 -6.25 0.27 -3.78
C VAL A 278 -7.42 -0.15 -2.88
N LEU A 279 -7.27 -1.22 -2.08
CA LEU A 279 -8.29 -1.59 -1.09
C LEU A 279 -8.46 -0.50 -0.03
N ALA A 280 -7.34 0.03 0.46
CA ALA A 280 -7.36 1.13 1.43
C ALA A 280 -8.06 2.38 0.87
N THR A 281 -7.86 2.70 -0.42
CA THR A 281 -8.57 3.79 -1.10
C THR A 281 -10.07 3.48 -1.23
N ALA A 282 -10.44 2.25 -1.66
CA ALA A 282 -11.84 1.86 -1.79
C ALA A 282 -12.60 2.00 -0.46
N LEU A 283 -12.05 1.42 0.61
CA LEU A 283 -12.65 1.50 1.96
C LEU A 283 -12.67 2.94 2.48
N GLY A 284 -11.63 3.74 2.21
CA GLY A 284 -11.57 5.16 2.59
C GLY A 284 -12.64 6.02 1.91
N HIS A 285 -13.20 5.56 0.78
CA HIS A 285 -14.32 6.18 0.07
C HIS A 285 -15.64 5.44 0.29
N GLY A 286 -15.73 4.57 1.29
CA GLY A 286 -16.93 3.81 1.60
C GLY A 286 -17.34 2.82 0.51
N ARG A 287 -16.41 2.38 -0.36
CA ARG A 287 -16.75 1.43 -1.43
C ARG A 287 -16.52 0.00 -0.96
N PRO A 288 -17.58 -0.85 -0.97
CA PRO A 288 -17.45 -2.28 -0.74
C PRO A 288 -16.53 -2.93 -1.78
N ALA A 289 -15.89 -4.05 -1.41
CA ALA A 289 -14.99 -4.72 -2.32
C ALA A 289 -15.22 -6.23 -2.40
N VAL A 290 -14.96 -6.79 -3.61
CA VAL A 290 -14.78 -8.23 -3.79
C VAL A 290 -13.29 -8.48 -3.99
N VAL A 291 -12.69 -9.28 -3.12
CA VAL A 291 -11.24 -9.50 -3.09
C VAL A 291 -10.88 -10.99 -3.12
N SER A 292 -9.73 -11.32 -3.70
CA SER A 292 -9.17 -12.68 -3.56
C SER A 292 -8.62 -12.92 -2.16
N ASP A 293 -8.63 -14.18 -1.71
CA ASP A 293 -8.03 -14.62 -0.43
C ASP A 293 -6.50 -14.70 -0.53
N VAL A 294 -5.86 -13.56 -0.72
CA VAL A 294 -4.40 -13.42 -0.81
C VAL A 294 -3.89 -12.29 0.06
N GLY A 295 -2.72 -12.48 0.65
CA GLY A 295 -2.07 -11.48 1.52
C GLY A 295 -2.97 -10.96 2.63
N GLY A 296 -3.04 -9.66 2.77
CA GLY A 296 -3.88 -8.95 3.75
C GLY A 296 -5.23 -8.46 3.20
N LEU A 297 -5.57 -8.76 1.93
CA LEU A 297 -6.85 -8.31 1.37
C LEU A 297 -8.08 -8.80 2.16
N PRO A 298 -8.14 -10.08 2.59
CA PRO A 298 -9.33 -10.59 3.29
C PRO A 298 -9.51 -10.01 4.69
N ASP A 299 -8.46 -9.53 5.35
CA ASP A 299 -8.50 -9.15 6.76
C ASP A 299 -9.56 -8.07 7.04
N ALA A 300 -9.46 -6.91 6.37
CA ALA A 300 -10.41 -5.82 6.55
C ALA A 300 -11.83 -6.20 6.05
N ILE A 301 -11.92 -6.94 4.95
CA ILE A 301 -13.21 -7.38 4.39
C ILE A 301 -13.96 -8.28 5.38
N ARG A 302 -13.28 -9.26 5.98
CA ARG A 302 -13.88 -10.18 6.96
C ARG A 302 -14.19 -9.49 8.28
N GLU A 303 -13.26 -8.67 8.77
CA GLU A 303 -13.38 -8.01 10.09
C GLU A 303 -14.56 -7.02 10.13
N PHE A 304 -14.75 -6.27 9.06
CA PHE A 304 -15.78 -5.22 9.00
C PHE A 304 -17.01 -5.59 8.18
N GLY A 305 -17.03 -6.73 7.50
CA GLY A 305 -18.13 -7.07 6.60
C GLY A 305 -18.18 -6.19 5.33
N ALA A 306 -17.06 -5.60 4.94
CA ALA A 306 -16.97 -4.59 3.89
C ALA A 306 -17.03 -5.16 2.45
N GLY A 307 -17.54 -6.38 2.25
CA GLY A 307 -17.62 -7.00 0.93
C GLY A 307 -17.58 -8.53 0.95
N ARG A 308 -16.91 -9.12 -0.04
CA ARG A 308 -16.80 -10.57 -0.20
C ARG A 308 -15.35 -10.99 -0.45
N VAL A 309 -15.01 -12.19 0.00
CA VAL A 309 -13.70 -12.81 -0.21
C VAL A 309 -13.90 -14.09 -1.04
N VAL A 310 -13.12 -14.23 -2.12
CA VAL A 310 -13.18 -15.39 -3.02
C VAL A 310 -11.84 -16.10 -3.11
N GLN A 311 -11.82 -17.35 -3.52
CA GLN A 311 -10.58 -18.04 -3.82
C GLN A 311 -9.87 -17.39 -5.01
N PRO A 312 -8.52 -17.25 -4.98
CA PRO A 312 -7.79 -16.75 -6.15
C PRO A 312 -7.95 -17.69 -7.35
N GLU A 313 -7.76 -17.15 -8.56
CA GLU A 313 -7.86 -17.87 -9.85
C GLU A 313 -9.24 -18.48 -10.16
N ASP A 314 -10.31 -18.07 -9.48
CA ASP A 314 -11.67 -18.57 -9.67
C ASP A 314 -12.60 -17.46 -10.17
N ALA A 315 -12.76 -17.39 -11.50
CA ALA A 315 -13.64 -16.41 -12.14
C ALA A 315 -15.13 -16.65 -11.86
N ALA A 316 -15.55 -17.90 -11.68
CA ALA A 316 -16.94 -18.26 -11.39
C ALA A 316 -17.32 -17.85 -9.95
N ALA A 317 -16.45 -18.14 -8.98
CA ALA A 317 -16.62 -17.65 -7.61
C ALA A 317 -16.62 -16.12 -7.55
N LEU A 318 -15.75 -15.45 -8.33
CA LEU A 318 -15.72 -13.99 -8.44
C LEU A 318 -17.05 -13.44 -8.98
N ALA A 319 -17.60 -14.05 -10.04
CA ALA A 319 -18.89 -13.66 -10.61
C ALA A 319 -20.05 -13.86 -9.61
N SER A 320 -20.07 -14.98 -8.88
CA SER A 320 -21.08 -15.25 -7.85
C SER A 320 -21.02 -14.21 -6.73
N ALA A 321 -19.82 -13.93 -6.21
CA ALA A 321 -19.63 -12.94 -5.14
C ALA A 321 -20.03 -11.51 -5.58
N ILE A 322 -19.74 -11.15 -6.85
CA ILE A 322 -20.18 -9.86 -7.41
C ILE A 322 -21.70 -9.79 -7.48
N ARG A 323 -22.38 -10.83 -8.02
CA ARG A 323 -23.86 -10.88 -8.10
C ARG A 323 -24.48 -10.72 -6.71
N GLU A 324 -24.00 -11.51 -5.73
CA GLU A 324 -24.48 -11.45 -4.35
C GLU A 324 -24.29 -10.05 -3.74
N LEU A 325 -23.12 -9.43 -3.97
CA LEU A 325 -22.84 -8.12 -3.40
C LEU A 325 -23.64 -7.00 -4.07
N LEU A 326 -24.06 -7.18 -5.32
CA LEU A 326 -24.90 -6.22 -6.03
C LEU A 326 -26.39 -6.28 -5.63
N GLU A 327 -26.79 -7.26 -4.82
CA GLU A 327 -28.14 -7.28 -4.23
C GLU A 327 -28.29 -6.15 -3.21
N PRO A 328 -29.43 -5.42 -3.22
CA PRO A 328 -29.59 -4.17 -2.44
C PRO A 328 -29.31 -4.30 -0.94
N GLU A 329 -29.73 -5.39 -0.31
CA GLU A 329 -29.50 -5.61 1.13
C GLU A 329 -28.02 -5.92 1.42
N ALA A 330 -27.40 -6.77 0.60
CA ALA A 330 -25.99 -7.12 0.73
C ALA A 330 -25.09 -5.92 0.47
N LEU A 331 -25.43 -5.10 -0.54
CA LEU A 331 -24.70 -3.90 -0.88
C LEU A 331 -24.75 -2.87 0.27
N ARG A 332 -25.93 -2.65 0.85
CA ARG A 332 -26.11 -1.75 2.00
C ARG A 332 -25.30 -2.23 3.21
N ALA A 333 -25.41 -3.51 3.56
CA ALA A 333 -24.65 -4.08 4.68
C ALA A 333 -23.13 -3.95 4.47
N ALA A 334 -22.65 -4.19 3.25
CA ALA A 334 -21.23 -4.06 2.92
C ALA A 334 -20.75 -2.59 2.89
N PHE A 335 -21.62 -1.65 2.52
CA PHE A 335 -21.35 -0.21 2.64
C PHE A 335 -21.20 0.19 4.12
N GLU A 336 -22.09 -0.25 5.00
CA GLU A 336 -22.00 -0.01 6.45
C GLU A 336 -20.67 -0.59 7.01
N GLY A 337 -20.28 -1.77 6.52
CA GLY A 337 -18.99 -2.38 6.83
C GLY A 337 -17.79 -1.56 6.33
N ALA A 338 -17.85 -1.04 5.11
CA ALA A 338 -16.80 -0.17 4.56
C ALA A 338 -16.68 1.13 5.37
N GLU A 339 -17.80 1.73 5.78
CA GLU A 339 -17.83 2.89 6.67
C GLU A 339 -17.27 2.59 8.08
N ALA A 340 -17.52 1.39 8.61
CA ALA A 340 -16.91 0.95 9.87
C ALA A 340 -15.39 0.79 9.71
N ALA A 341 -14.93 0.18 8.61
CA ALA A 341 -13.51 0.06 8.29
C ALA A 341 -12.86 1.44 8.13
N ARG A 342 -13.51 2.38 7.44
CA ARG A 342 -13.03 3.76 7.26
C ARG A 342 -12.75 4.44 8.59
N ARG A 343 -13.65 4.33 9.55
CA ARG A 343 -13.47 4.92 10.89
C ARG A 343 -12.36 4.22 11.69
N ALA A 344 -12.35 2.89 11.68
CA ALA A 344 -11.41 2.09 12.47
C ALA A 344 -9.97 2.15 11.95
N LEU A 345 -9.81 2.23 10.63
CA LEU A 345 -8.52 2.23 9.94
C LEU A 345 -8.08 3.65 9.52
N SER A 346 -8.58 4.69 10.20
CA SER A 346 -8.17 6.06 9.94
C SER A 346 -6.69 6.29 10.28
N TRP A 347 -6.06 7.31 9.68
CA TRP A 347 -4.67 7.68 10.00
C TRP A 347 -4.49 8.12 11.45
N ASP A 348 -5.50 8.70 12.09
CA ASP A 348 -5.44 9.07 13.51
C ASP A 348 -5.43 7.82 14.41
N ALA A 349 -6.23 6.80 14.08
CA ALA A 349 -6.20 5.51 14.76
C ALA A 349 -4.85 4.79 14.54
N ALA A 350 -4.33 4.80 13.32
CA ALA A 350 -3.02 4.24 12.99
C ALA A 350 -1.90 4.94 13.76
N ALA A 351 -1.90 6.28 13.80
CA ALA A 351 -0.92 7.05 14.56
C ALA A 351 -0.97 6.74 16.05
N ALA A 352 -2.18 6.57 16.63
CA ALA A 352 -2.34 6.15 18.03
C ALA A 352 -1.74 4.77 18.29
N ALA A 353 -1.97 3.81 17.38
CA ALA A 353 -1.38 2.48 17.48
C ALA A 353 0.16 2.50 17.36
N HIS A 354 0.70 3.28 16.43
CA HIS A 354 2.14 3.48 16.31
C HIS A 354 2.75 4.12 17.56
N GLU A 355 2.08 5.14 18.12
CA GLU A 355 2.51 5.79 19.37
C GLU A 355 2.63 4.81 20.53
N ALA A 356 1.68 3.87 20.64
CA ALA A 356 1.73 2.83 21.68
C ALA A 356 2.98 1.95 21.53
N VAL A 357 3.30 1.51 20.29
CA VAL A 357 4.51 0.75 19.99
C VAL A 357 5.77 1.56 20.26
N TYR A 358 5.78 2.84 19.89
CA TYR A 358 6.95 3.71 20.13
C TYR A 358 7.22 3.93 21.62
N ARG A 359 6.17 4.08 22.43
CA ARG A 359 6.32 4.19 23.90
C ARG A 359 6.87 2.91 24.49
N GLU A 360 6.43 1.75 24.00
CA GLU A 360 6.90 0.45 24.47
C GLU A 360 8.40 0.26 24.20
N VAL A 361 8.90 0.65 23.03
CA VAL A 361 10.32 0.46 22.69
C VAL A 361 11.24 1.55 23.21
N ALA A 362 10.71 2.75 23.50
CA ALA A 362 11.50 3.86 24.04
C ALA A 362 11.67 3.81 25.59
N GLY A 363 10.91 2.94 26.28
CA GLY A 363 10.96 2.75 27.75
C GLY A 363 10.09 3.78 28.42
#